data_6fc8b28f6fd7575ceff2e8f75ddb42d4
#
_entry.id   6fc8b28f6fd7575ceff2e8f75ddb42d4
#
_cell.length_a   1.000
_cell.length_b   1.000
_cell.length_c   1.000
_cell.angle_alpha   90.00
_cell.angle_beta   90.00
_cell.angle_gamma   90.00
#
_symmetry.space_group_name_H-M   'P 1'
#
loop_
_entity.id
_entity.type
_entity.pdbx_description
1 polymer ?
#
loop_
_entity_poly.entity_id
_entity_poly.type
_entity_poly.pdbx_seq_one_letter_code
_entity_poly.pdbx_strand_id
1 'polypeptide(L)'
;MHELEPIVAQPAVRIPRQTEDRTEATISFAPLSGILSGPIFTRTRDIIAANMSELLDRSEDPARMIRMIINEMEETLVDVRATAARSIADIKEMRRACNRLDDLQYGWTEKAELALEKGREDLARAALGEKQKAAEMAESLHAEVSQIEHVLRGYEADIQRLQAKLAEARARQNAIASRLESAITRARTSEVLHGSRTEEAFAKFELLERRADFAEGRADALALAGPKSLEEEIAELKAAETVDAELEAMKAALAAKN
;
A
#
# COMPACT_ATOMS: atom_id res chain seq x y z
N MET A 1 62.07 56.05 -37.13
CA MET A 1 61.24 56.26 -35.95
C MET A 1 59.94 55.50 -36.17
N HIS A 2 59.86 54.24 -35.70
CA HIS A 2 58.68 53.49 -35.68
C HIS A 2 58.35 53.15 -34.20
N GLU A 3 57.35 53.85 -33.70
CA GLU A 3 56.86 53.60 -32.36
C GLU A 3 56.11 52.22 -32.33
N LEU A 4 56.54 51.32 -31.44
CA LEU A 4 55.92 50.05 -31.15
C LEU A 4 54.85 50.32 -30.07
N GLU A 5 53.59 50.17 -30.43
CA GLU A 5 52.49 50.19 -29.47
C GLU A 5 52.57 48.99 -28.53
N PRO A 6 52.22 49.13 -27.24
CA PRO A 6 52.24 48.03 -26.29
C PRO A 6 51.00 47.14 -26.48
N ILE A 7 51.26 45.85 -26.59
CA ILE A 7 50.24 44.80 -26.61
C ILE A 7 49.51 44.81 -25.28
N VAL A 8 48.25 45.23 -25.30
CA VAL A 8 47.32 45.13 -24.14
C VAL A 8 46.99 43.64 -23.92
N ALA A 9 47.45 43.12 -22.79
CA ALA A 9 47.11 41.78 -22.34
C ALA A 9 45.60 41.67 -22.06
N GLN A 10 44.93 40.76 -22.77
CA GLN A 10 43.53 40.46 -22.51
C GLN A 10 43.38 39.74 -21.15
N PRO A 11 42.35 40.08 -20.34
CA PRO A 11 42.14 39.40 -19.08
C PRO A 11 41.71 37.93 -19.35
N ALA A 12 42.38 37.00 -18.66
CA ALA A 12 42.09 35.58 -18.69
C ALA A 12 40.61 35.35 -18.37
N VAL A 13 39.91 34.72 -19.31
CA VAL A 13 38.54 34.23 -19.11
C VAL A 13 38.59 33.16 -18.00
N ARG A 14 38.07 33.54 -16.85
CA ARG A 14 37.90 32.65 -15.70
C ARG A 14 36.76 31.69 -16.00
N ILE A 15 37.11 30.50 -16.46
CA ILE A 15 36.14 29.37 -16.59
C ILE A 15 35.64 29.06 -15.16
N PRO A 16 34.36 29.17 -14.87
CA PRO A 16 33.84 28.71 -13.59
C PRO A 16 34.06 27.18 -13.53
N ARG A 17 34.81 26.74 -12.52
CA ARG A 17 34.83 25.35 -12.13
C ARG A 17 33.38 24.98 -11.77
N GLN A 18 32.72 24.23 -12.66
CA GLN A 18 31.53 23.47 -12.27
C GLN A 18 32.02 22.49 -11.21
N THR A 19 31.75 22.80 -9.97
CA THR A 19 31.67 21.81 -8.92
C THR A 19 30.55 20.87 -9.37
N GLU A 20 30.93 19.73 -9.90
CA GLU A 20 30.03 18.60 -10.04
C GLU A 20 29.55 18.28 -8.63
N ASP A 21 28.43 18.89 -8.30
CA ASP A 21 27.59 18.51 -7.19
C ASP A 21 26.95 17.16 -7.61
N ARG A 22 27.77 16.12 -7.53
CA ARG A 22 27.30 14.74 -7.51
C ARG A 22 26.50 14.63 -6.20
N THR A 23 25.26 15.09 -6.26
CA THR A 23 24.23 14.65 -5.34
C THR A 23 24.21 13.13 -5.43
N GLU A 24 24.98 12.50 -4.55
CA GLU A 24 24.71 11.14 -4.13
C GLU A 24 23.24 11.15 -3.69
N ALA A 25 22.38 10.63 -4.57
CA ALA A 25 21.01 10.38 -4.24
C ALA A 25 21.04 9.26 -3.16
N THR A 26 21.27 9.71 -1.93
CA THR A 26 21.07 8.89 -0.75
C THR A 26 19.58 8.55 -0.77
N ILE A 27 19.23 7.35 -1.22
CA ILE A 27 17.88 6.82 -1.15
C ILE A 27 17.59 6.68 0.34
N SER A 28 17.05 7.74 0.93
CA SER A 28 16.61 7.74 2.33
C SER A 28 15.28 7.03 2.39
N PHE A 29 15.30 5.72 2.62
CA PHE A 29 14.10 4.99 2.98
C PHE A 29 13.66 5.42 4.38
N ALA A 30 12.39 5.79 4.52
CA ALA A 30 11.82 6.12 5.82
C ALA A 30 11.94 4.90 6.76
N PRO A 31 12.31 5.09 8.03
CA PRO A 31 12.55 3.97 8.93
C PRO A 31 11.29 3.13 9.12
N LEU A 32 11.42 1.80 8.95
CA LEU A 32 10.37 0.79 9.08
C LEU A 32 9.56 0.86 10.39
N SER A 33 10.13 1.46 11.44
CA SER A 33 9.47 1.66 12.73
C SER A 33 8.16 2.46 12.64
N GLY A 34 8.01 3.35 11.65
CA GLY A 34 6.78 4.11 11.42
C GLY A 34 5.64 3.28 10.83
N ILE A 35 5.95 2.22 10.09
CA ILE A 35 4.97 1.35 9.43
C ILE A 35 4.32 0.40 10.46
N LEU A 36 5.10 -0.09 11.42
CA LEU A 36 4.66 -1.08 12.44
C LEU A 36 3.89 -0.47 13.61
N SER A 37 3.99 0.84 13.84
CA SER A 37 3.45 1.53 15.01
C SER A 37 2.46 2.65 14.66
N GLY A 38 1.99 2.71 13.43
CA GLY A 38 1.08 3.76 12.96
C GLY A 38 -0.31 3.69 13.61
N PRO A 39 -1.04 4.84 13.71
CA PRO A 39 -2.38 4.90 14.29
C PRO A 39 -3.39 4.00 13.55
N ILE A 40 -3.15 3.69 12.29
CA ILE A 40 -3.97 2.77 11.48
C ILE A 40 -3.93 1.35 12.04
N PHE A 41 -2.76 0.88 12.49
CA PHE A 41 -2.59 -0.48 13.01
C PHE A 41 -3.30 -0.69 14.34
N THR A 42 -3.24 0.27 15.26
CA THR A 42 -4.00 0.25 16.52
C THR A 42 -5.49 0.28 16.25
N ARG A 43 -5.97 1.18 15.38
CA ARG A 43 -7.37 1.30 15.00
C ARG A 43 -7.92 0.01 14.39
N THR A 44 -7.19 -0.61 13.47
CA THR A 44 -7.55 -1.90 12.87
C THR A 44 -7.69 -3.00 13.92
N ARG A 45 -6.72 -3.11 14.83
CA ARG A 45 -6.73 -4.11 15.90
C ARG A 45 -7.90 -3.90 16.85
N ASP A 46 -8.19 -2.66 17.24
CA ASP A 46 -9.27 -2.31 18.14
C ASP A 46 -10.64 -2.67 17.54
N ILE A 47 -10.83 -2.39 16.24
CA ILE A 47 -12.06 -2.77 15.51
C ILE A 47 -12.20 -4.30 15.43
N ILE A 48 -11.12 -5.02 15.10
CA ILE A 48 -11.15 -6.50 15.03
C ILE A 48 -11.43 -7.12 16.40
N ALA A 49 -10.90 -6.56 17.47
CA ALA A 49 -11.07 -7.04 18.83
C ALA A 49 -12.44 -6.66 19.44
N ALA A 50 -13.10 -5.64 18.91
CA ALA A 50 -14.36 -5.15 19.46
C ALA A 50 -15.46 -6.21 19.43
N ASN A 51 -16.15 -6.35 20.56
CA ASN A 51 -17.35 -7.19 20.65
C ASN A 51 -18.57 -6.37 20.23
N MET A 52 -18.95 -6.52 18.97
CA MET A 52 -20.04 -5.78 18.34
C MET A 52 -21.38 -5.99 19.05
N SER A 53 -21.63 -7.20 19.58
CA SER A 53 -22.86 -7.48 20.34
C SER A 53 -22.97 -6.63 21.59
N GLU A 54 -21.90 -6.59 22.35
CA GLU A 54 -21.85 -5.84 23.61
C GLU A 54 -21.98 -4.33 23.40
N LEU A 55 -21.39 -3.80 22.32
CA LEU A 55 -21.53 -2.39 21.95
C LEU A 55 -22.96 -2.04 21.54
N LEU A 56 -23.63 -2.91 20.79
CA LEU A 56 -25.02 -2.70 20.38
C LEU A 56 -26.01 -2.86 21.54
N ASP A 57 -25.80 -3.83 22.44
CA ASP A 57 -26.66 -4.09 23.57
C ASP A 57 -26.64 -2.95 24.62
N ARG A 58 -25.54 -2.21 24.70
CA ARG A 58 -25.37 -1.05 25.57
C ARG A 58 -25.82 0.28 24.96
N SER A 59 -26.18 0.29 23.68
CA SER A 59 -26.53 1.50 22.95
C SER A 59 -28.01 1.83 23.06
N GLU A 60 -28.33 3.09 23.28
CA GLU A 60 -29.71 3.61 23.23
C GLU A 60 -30.29 3.57 21.80
N ASP A 61 -29.41 3.67 20.75
CA ASP A 61 -29.78 3.58 19.34
C ASP A 61 -28.85 2.60 18.61
N PRO A 62 -29.17 1.29 18.62
CA PRO A 62 -28.38 0.26 17.95
C PRO A 62 -28.29 0.48 16.44
N ALA A 63 -29.34 1.03 15.80
CA ALA A 63 -29.35 1.28 14.36
C ALA A 63 -28.39 2.39 13.94
N ARG A 64 -28.22 3.39 14.76
CA ARG A 64 -27.23 4.45 14.54
C ARG A 64 -25.82 3.94 14.84
N MET A 65 -25.65 3.20 15.92
CA MET A 65 -24.36 2.67 16.33
C MET A 65 -23.79 1.73 15.29
N ILE A 66 -24.59 0.80 14.74
CA ILE A 66 -24.11 -0.15 13.73
C ILE A 66 -23.66 0.56 12.44
N ARG A 67 -24.37 1.64 12.03
CA ARG A 67 -23.93 2.44 10.87
C ARG A 67 -22.60 3.12 11.12
N MET A 68 -22.38 3.67 12.32
CA MET A 68 -21.10 4.28 12.65
C MET A 68 -19.96 3.25 12.61
N ILE A 69 -20.20 2.05 13.14
CA ILE A 69 -19.22 0.95 13.13
C ILE A 69 -18.90 0.54 11.69
N ILE A 70 -19.90 0.40 10.83
CA ILE A 70 -19.71 0.06 9.42
C ILE A 70 -18.85 1.11 8.72
N ASN A 71 -19.19 2.39 8.85
CA ASN A 71 -18.42 3.47 8.23
C ASN A 71 -16.96 3.48 8.72
N GLU A 72 -16.74 3.29 10.02
CA GLU A 72 -15.41 3.22 10.62
C GLU A 72 -14.58 2.05 10.05
N MET A 73 -15.22 0.88 9.87
CA MET A 73 -14.58 -0.29 9.28
C MET A 73 -14.25 -0.06 7.80
N GLU A 74 -15.12 0.58 7.04
CA GLU A 74 -14.92 0.90 5.63
C GLU A 74 -13.76 1.90 5.44
N GLU A 75 -13.74 2.97 6.23
CA GLU A 75 -12.62 3.93 6.22
C GLU A 75 -11.30 3.24 6.57
N THR A 76 -11.30 2.43 7.63
CA THR A 76 -10.10 1.70 8.05
C THR A 76 -9.64 0.72 6.97
N LEU A 77 -10.56 0.05 6.29
CA LEU A 77 -10.25 -0.87 5.20
C LEU A 77 -9.58 -0.14 4.02
N VAL A 78 -10.06 1.06 3.66
CA VAL A 78 -9.43 1.90 2.63
C VAL A 78 -8.01 2.30 3.04
N ASP A 79 -7.82 2.72 4.28
CA ASP A 79 -6.52 3.14 4.79
C ASP A 79 -5.48 1.99 4.81
N VAL A 80 -5.91 0.81 5.26
CA VAL A 80 -5.04 -0.39 5.28
C VAL A 80 -4.66 -0.81 3.86
N ARG A 81 -5.61 -0.81 2.92
CA ARG A 81 -5.34 -1.10 1.50
C ARG A 81 -4.38 -0.09 0.88
N ALA A 82 -4.58 1.20 1.14
CA ALA A 82 -3.68 2.23 0.64
C ALA A 82 -2.26 2.07 1.19
N THR A 83 -2.11 1.65 2.44
CA THR A 83 -0.82 1.38 3.06
C THR A 83 -0.17 0.14 2.45
N ALA A 84 -0.93 -0.95 2.28
CA ALA A 84 -0.45 -2.16 1.63
C ALA A 84 0.02 -1.89 0.18
N ALA A 85 -0.74 -1.10 -0.57
CA ALA A 85 -0.37 -0.71 -1.94
C ALA A 85 0.95 0.10 -1.98
N ARG A 86 1.18 1.00 -1.03
CA ARG A 86 2.47 1.70 -0.92
C ARG A 86 3.62 0.73 -0.62
N SER A 87 3.43 -0.17 0.35
CA SER A 87 4.45 -1.18 0.67
C SER A 87 4.79 -2.07 -0.53
N ILE A 88 3.81 -2.43 -1.36
CA ILE A 88 4.05 -3.17 -2.61
C ILE A 88 4.89 -2.34 -3.59
N ALA A 89 4.61 -1.04 -3.73
CA ALA A 89 5.39 -0.15 -4.59
C ALA A 89 6.84 -0.05 -4.10
N ASP A 90 7.04 0.09 -2.79
CA ASP A 90 8.37 0.17 -2.17
C ASP A 90 9.16 -1.13 -2.39
N ILE A 91 8.54 -2.31 -2.21
CA ILE A 91 9.15 -3.61 -2.51
C ILE A 91 9.61 -3.67 -3.97
N LYS A 92 8.78 -3.23 -4.92
CA LYS A 92 9.15 -3.23 -6.34
C LYS A 92 10.33 -2.31 -6.65
N GLU A 93 10.38 -1.15 -6.00
CA GLU A 93 11.50 -0.23 -6.16
C GLU A 93 12.80 -0.82 -5.58
N MET A 94 12.74 -1.39 -4.38
CA MET A 94 13.87 -2.05 -3.75
C MET A 94 14.37 -3.25 -4.57
N ARG A 95 13.48 -4.09 -5.09
CA ARG A 95 13.86 -5.21 -5.96
C ARG A 95 14.58 -4.74 -7.23
N ARG A 96 14.10 -3.63 -7.85
CA ARG A 96 14.83 -3.02 -8.98
C ARG A 96 16.21 -2.49 -8.58
N ALA A 97 16.35 -1.98 -7.36
CA ALA A 97 17.65 -1.56 -6.84
C ALA A 97 18.57 -2.77 -6.58
N CYS A 98 18.05 -3.87 -6.03
CA CYS A 98 18.81 -5.13 -5.89
C CYS A 98 19.34 -5.61 -7.23
N ASN A 99 18.49 -5.69 -8.27
CA ASN A 99 18.92 -6.11 -9.61
C ASN A 99 20.05 -5.23 -10.14
N ARG A 100 19.97 -3.90 -9.97
CA ARG A 100 21.07 -3.00 -10.37
C ARG A 100 22.37 -3.25 -9.60
N LEU A 101 22.28 -3.60 -8.31
CA LEU A 101 23.46 -3.95 -7.51
C LEU A 101 24.06 -5.29 -7.95
N ASP A 102 23.24 -6.25 -8.34
CA ASP A 102 23.69 -7.54 -8.88
C ASP A 102 24.40 -7.34 -10.23
N ASP A 103 23.86 -6.50 -11.12
CA ASP A 103 24.52 -6.11 -12.38
C ASP A 103 25.87 -5.42 -12.11
N LEU A 104 25.93 -4.56 -11.10
CA LEU A 104 27.18 -3.92 -10.68
C LEU A 104 28.21 -4.94 -10.17
N GLN A 105 27.80 -5.92 -9.37
CA GLN A 105 28.67 -6.99 -8.89
C GLN A 105 29.23 -7.79 -10.05
N TYR A 106 28.39 -8.13 -11.05
CA TYR A 106 28.83 -8.80 -12.25
C TYR A 106 29.85 -7.97 -13.02
N GLY A 107 29.56 -6.70 -13.29
CA GLY A 107 30.50 -5.81 -14.01
C GLY A 107 31.82 -5.59 -13.25
N TRP A 108 31.82 -5.60 -11.91
CA TRP A 108 33.08 -5.55 -11.15
C TRP A 108 33.85 -6.85 -11.23
N THR A 109 33.15 -8.00 -11.33
CA THR A 109 33.82 -9.30 -11.55
C THR A 109 34.56 -9.33 -12.89
N GLU A 110 33.90 -8.92 -13.98
CA GLU A 110 34.54 -8.84 -15.32
C GLU A 110 35.74 -7.90 -15.33
N LYS A 111 35.64 -6.76 -14.63
CA LYS A 111 36.78 -5.83 -14.52
C LYS A 111 37.95 -6.41 -13.72
N ALA A 112 37.64 -7.17 -12.66
CA ALA A 112 38.67 -7.86 -11.87
C ALA A 112 39.39 -8.94 -12.72
N GLU A 113 38.65 -9.72 -13.49
CA GLU A 113 39.19 -10.74 -14.41
C GLU A 113 40.07 -10.09 -15.47
N LEU A 114 39.62 -9.04 -16.14
CA LEU A 114 40.40 -8.29 -17.10
C LEU A 114 41.69 -7.71 -16.50
N ALA A 115 41.64 -7.20 -15.28
CA ALA A 115 42.83 -6.69 -14.58
C ALA A 115 43.84 -7.80 -14.29
N LEU A 116 43.39 -9.00 -13.93
CA LEU A 116 44.25 -10.17 -13.72
C LEU A 116 44.90 -10.63 -15.03
N GLU A 117 44.16 -10.68 -16.15
CA GLU A 117 44.69 -10.98 -17.47
C GLU A 117 45.78 -9.99 -17.89
N LYS A 118 45.71 -8.75 -17.47
CA LYS A 118 46.72 -7.72 -17.73
C LYS A 118 47.85 -7.66 -16.70
N GLY A 119 47.88 -8.60 -15.75
CA GLY A 119 48.88 -8.67 -14.69
C GLY A 119 48.77 -7.55 -13.62
N ARG A 120 47.63 -6.90 -13.54
CA ARG A 120 47.36 -5.77 -12.59
C ARG A 120 46.58 -6.26 -11.37
N GLU A 121 47.25 -6.96 -10.48
CA GLU A 121 46.62 -7.45 -9.23
C GLU A 121 46.10 -6.32 -8.31
N ASP A 122 46.76 -5.17 -8.35
CA ASP A 122 46.36 -3.97 -7.61
C ASP A 122 44.93 -3.53 -8.00
N LEU A 123 44.65 -3.47 -9.32
CA LEU A 123 43.34 -3.10 -9.85
C LEU A 123 42.30 -4.21 -9.63
N ALA A 124 42.69 -5.48 -9.75
CA ALA A 124 41.81 -6.59 -9.50
C ALA A 124 41.33 -6.60 -8.04
N ARG A 125 42.22 -6.36 -7.08
CA ARG A 125 41.86 -6.25 -5.67
C ARG A 125 40.95 -5.06 -5.38
N ALA A 126 41.21 -3.92 -6.01
CA ALA A 126 40.31 -2.75 -5.90
C ALA A 126 38.90 -3.06 -6.47
N ALA A 127 38.81 -3.70 -7.64
CA ALA A 127 37.54 -4.09 -8.26
C ALA A 127 36.77 -5.09 -7.40
N LEU A 128 37.43 -6.07 -6.80
CA LEU A 128 36.80 -7.00 -5.86
C LEU A 128 36.33 -6.30 -4.58
N GLY A 129 37.01 -5.25 -4.13
CA GLY A 129 36.57 -4.40 -3.03
C GLY A 129 35.25 -3.67 -3.35
N GLU A 130 35.11 -3.14 -4.55
CA GLU A 130 33.86 -2.50 -5.00
C GLU A 130 32.73 -3.53 -5.19
N LYS A 131 33.04 -4.73 -5.72
CA LYS A 131 32.08 -5.84 -5.75
C LYS A 131 31.54 -6.18 -4.37
N GLN A 132 32.44 -6.29 -3.36
CA GLN A 132 32.06 -6.61 -2.01
C GLN A 132 31.10 -5.56 -1.40
N LYS A 133 31.39 -4.28 -1.62
CA LYS A 133 30.48 -3.20 -1.18
C LYS A 133 29.11 -3.30 -1.84
N ALA A 134 29.05 -3.57 -3.14
CA ALA A 134 27.79 -3.76 -3.85
C ALA A 134 27.02 -4.98 -3.31
N ALA A 135 27.72 -6.07 -2.98
CA ALA A 135 27.13 -7.26 -2.37
C ALA A 135 26.53 -6.98 -1.00
N GLU A 136 27.26 -6.28 -0.13
CA GLU A 136 26.78 -5.89 1.19
C GLU A 136 25.54 -5.00 1.12
N MET A 137 25.52 -4.05 0.17
CA MET A 137 24.35 -3.20 -0.07
C MET A 137 23.15 -4.01 -0.59
N ALA A 138 23.37 -4.96 -1.49
CA ALA A 138 22.31 -5.84 -2.02
C ALA A 138 21.74 -6.73 -0.90
N GLU A 139 22.59 -7.32 -0.06
CA GLU A 139 22.16 -8.15 1.07
C GLU A 139 21.32 -7.35 2.08
N SER A 140 21.74 -6.13 2.42
CA SER A 140 20.99 -5.24 3.30
C SER A 140 19.60 -4.94 2.72
N LEU A 141 19.54 -4.66 1.42
CA LEU A 141 18.28 -4.32 0.74
C LEU A 141 17.35 -5.54 0.62
N HIS A 142 17.90 -6.73 0.39
CA HIS A 142 17.13 -7.98 0.40
C HIS A 142 16.54 -8.28 1.79
N ALA A 143 17.30 -8.02 2.86
CA ALA A 143 16.79 -8.17 4.22
C ALA A 143 15.62 -7.21 4.49
N GLU A 144 15.72 -5.96 4.02
CA GLU A 144 14.67 -4.96 4.16
C GLU A 144 13.40 -5.36 3.38
N VAL A 145 13.54 -5.81 2.13
CA VAL A 145 12.43 -6.35 1.32
C VAL A 145 11.72 -7.47 2.07
N SER A 146 12.47 -8.43 2.62
CA SER A 146 11.90 -9.55 3.39
C SER A 146 11.10 -9.09 4.61
N GLN A 147 11.57 -8.04 5.30
CA GLN A 147 10.84 -7.47 6.44
C GLN A 147 9.52 -6.81 5.99
N ILE A 148 9.55 -6.02 4.92
CA ILE A 148 8.33 -5.37 4.40
C ILE A 148 7.33 -6.42 3.91
N GLU A 149 7.77 -7.48 3.24
CA GLU A 149 6.91 -8.60 2.83
C GLU A 149 6.27 -9.32 4.02
N HIS A 150 7.00 -9.44 5.13
CA HIS A 150 6.41 -10.01 6.35
C HIS A 150 5.29 -9.12 6.91
N VAL A 151 5.50 -7.81 6.94
CA VAL A 151 4.49 -6.82 7.36
C VAL A 151 3.29 -6.84 6.42
N LEU A 152 3.52 -6.92 5.12
CA LEU A 152 2.48 -6.98 4.09
C LEU A 152 1.55 -8.18 4.29
N ARG A 153 2.09 -9.37 4.59
CA ARG A 153 1.27 -10.54 4.95
C ARG A 153 0.39 -10.29 6.18
N GLY A 154 0.87 -9.49 7.13
CA GLY A 154 0.06 -9.03 8.27
C GLY A 154 -1.13 -8.18 7.82
N TYR A 155 -0.91 -7.21 6.95
CA TYR A 155 -1.99 -6.38 6.39
C TYR A 155 -3.01 -7.20 5.60
N GLU A 156 -2.57 -8.17 4.80
CA GLU A 156 -3.47 -9.09 4.08
C GLU A 156 -4.40 -9.84 5.04
N ALA A 157 -3.84 -10.38 6.13
CA ALA A 157 -4.63 -11.06 7.15
C ALA A 157 -5.63 -10.14 7.87
N ASP A 158 -5.21 -8.90 8.16
CA ASP A 158 -6.07 -7.90 8.81
C ASP A 158 -7.19 -7.41 7.89
N ILE A 159 -6.92 -7.24 6.60
CA ILE A 159 -7.92 -6.92 5.57
C ILE A 159 -9.00 -8.02 5.54
N GLN A 160 -8.61 -9.29 5.50
CA GLN A 160 -9.57 -10.40 5.50
C GLN A 160 -10.43 -10.41 6.78
N ARG A 161 -9.82 -10.17 7.95
CA ARG A 161 -10.53 -10.07 9.22
C ARG A 161 -11.51 -8.91 9.25
N LEU A 162 -11.10 -7.73 8.77
CA LEU A 162 -11.97 -6.55 8.66
C LEU A 162 -13.13 -6.79 7.71
N GLN A 163 -12.89 -7.42 6.56
CA GLN A 163 -13.95 -7.78 5.61
C GLN A 163 -14.97 -8.75 6.23
N ALA A 164 -14.51 -9.76 6.98
CA ALA A 164 -15.39 -10.66 7.70
C ALA A 164 -16.22 -9.93 8.76
N LYS A 165 -15.60 -9.04 9.53
CA LYS A 165 -16.29 -8.21 10.53
C LYS A 165 -17.29 -7.24 9.89
N LEU A 166 -16.95 -6.65 8.76
CA LEU A 166 -17.84 -5.78 7.99
C LEU A 166 -19.08 -6.55 7.49
N ALA A 167 -18.88 -7.76 6.97
CA ALA A 167 -19.98 -8.63 6.56
C ALA A 167 -20.90 -8.99 7.77
N GLU A 168 -20.32 -9.29 8.93
CA GLU A 168 -21.07 -9.53 10.17
C GLU A 168 -21.86 -8.28 10.58
N ALA A 169 -21.24 -7.09 10.52
CA ALA A 169 -21.88 -5.82 10.86
C ALA A 169 -23.08 -5.53 9.95
N ARG A 170 -22.90 -5.71 8.64
CA ARG A 170 -23.99 -5.54 7.65
C ARG A 170 -25.13 -6.54 7.87
N ALA A 171 -24.82 -7.80 8.16
CA ALA A 171 -25.85 -8.79 8.49
C ALA A 171 -26.65 -8.40 9.74
N ARG A 172 -25.99 -7.85 10.76
CA ARG A 172 -26.66 -7.34 11.98
C ARG A 172 -27.49 -6.09 11.69
N GLN A 173 -27.00 -5.19 10.84
CA GLN A 173 -27.76 -4.03 10.38
C GLN A 173 -29.08 -4.45 9.74
N ASN A 174 -29.03 -5.41 8.82
CA ASN A 174 -30.22 -5.97 8.16
C ASN A 174 -31.15 -6.63 9.17
N ALA A 175 -30.63 -7.36 10.14
CA ALA A 175 -31.45 -7.98 11.19
C ALA A 175 -32.15 -6.93 12.08
N ILE A 176 -31.46 -5.82 12.40
CA ILE A 176 -32.06 -4.71 13.15
C ILE A 176 -33.16 -4.05 12.32
N ALA A 177 -32.91 -3.78 11.04
CA ALA A 177 -33.89 -3.20 10.12
C ALA A 177 -35.13 -4.09 10.00
N SER A 178 -34.97 -5.40 9.77
CA SER A 178 -36.08 -6.36 9.67
C SER A 178 -36.89 -6.47 10.97
N ARG A 179 -36.22 -6.47 12.15
CA ARG A 179 -36.93 -6.44 13.45
C ARG A 179 -37.75 -5.18 13.64
N LEU A 180 -37.20 -4.04 13.20
CA LEU A 180 -37.87 -2.75 13.27
C LEU A 180 -39.12 -2.76 12.37
N GLU A 181 -39.01 -3.19 11.10
CA GLU A 181 -40.12 -3.33 10.18
C GLU A 181 -41.23 -4.27 10.72
N SER A 182 -40.82 -5.41 11.29
CA SER A 182 -41.73 -6.34 11.92
C SER A 182 -42.44 -5.75 13.15
N ALA A 183 -41.74 -4.89 13.90
CA ALA A 183 -42.34 -4.17 15.06
C ALA A 183 -43.37 -3.11 14.60
N ILE A 184 -43.04 -2.39 13.50
CA ILE A 184 -43.96 -1.42 12.87
C ILE A 184 -45.22 -2.11 12.37
N THR A 185 -45.04 -3.22 11.63
CA THR A 185 -46.18 -3.97 11.09
C THR A 185 -47.08 -4.49 12.22
N ARG A 186 -46.51 -4.99 13.31
CA ARG A 186 -47.26 -5.39 14.48
C ARG A 186 -47.95 -4.23 15.14
N ALA A 187 -47.32 -3.07 15.28
CA ALA A 187 -47.90 -1.86 15.84
C ALA A 187 -49.08 -1.39 14.95
N ARG A 188 -48.94 -1.35 13.60
CA ARG A 188 -50.01 -1.02 12.66
C ARG A 188 -51.21 -1.97 12.81
N THR A 189 -50.94 -3.28 12.90
CA THR A 189 -51.99 -4.28 13.05
C THR A 189 -52.72 -4.10 14.40
N SER A 190 -51.98 -3.83 15.46
CA SER A 190 -52.56 -3.56 16.80
C SER A 190 -53.38 -2.26 16.80
N GLU A 191 -53.00 -1.27 16.02
CA GLU A 191 -53.67 0.03 15.95
C GLU A 191 -54.97 -0.04 15.13
N VAL A 192 -55.00 -0.80 14.02
CA VAL A 192 -56.24 -1.10 13.29
C VAL A 192 -57.25 -1.82 14.18
N LEU A 193 -56.74 -2.57 15.17
CA LEU A 193 -57.60 -3.25 16.17
C LEU A 193 -58.01 -2.34 17.35
N HIS A 194 -57.27 -1.27 17.68
CA HIS A 194 -57.45 -0.51 18.94
C HIS A 194 -57.48 1.03 18.81
N GLY A 195 -57.39 1.61 17.60
CA GLY A 195 -57.70 3.04 17.30
C GLY A 195 -56.81 4.12 17.91
N SER A 196 -56.26 4.93 17.06
CA SER A 196 -56.07 6.40 17.20
C SER A 196 -54.83 7.05 17.84
N ARG A 197 -53.71 6.42 18.06
CA ARG A 197 -52.60 7.14 18.75
C ARG A 197 -51.24 7.23 18.04
N THR A 198 -51.15 6.89 16.75
CA THR A 198 -49.85 6.60 16.18
C THR A 198 -49.49 7.31 14.87
N GLU A 199 -50.25 8.25 14.35
CA GLU A 199 -49.85 8.98 13.10
C GLU A 199 -48.51 9.72 13.25
N GLU A 200 -48.17 10.26 14.40
CA GLU A 200 -46.89 10.91 14.65
C GLU A 200 -45.68 9.94 14.70
N ALA A 201 -45.90 8.74 15.24
CA ALA A 201 -44.86 7.71 15.26
C ALA A 201 -44.58 7.20 13.85
N PHE A 202 -45.59 7.06 12.99
CA PHE A 202 -45.45 6.62 11.61
C PHE A 202 -44.69 7.63 10.73
N ALA A 203 -44.94 8.93 10.88
CA ALA A 203 -44.22 9.97 10.15
C ALA A 203 -42.70 9.97 10.47
N LYS A 204 -42.34 9.72 11.72
CA LYS A 204 -40.93 9.57 12.11
C LYS A 204 -40.27 8.29 11.54
N PHE A 205 -41.04 7.23 11.40
CA PHE A 205 -40.60 5.97 10.86
C PHE A 205 -40.36 6.02 9.34
N GLU A 206 -41.30 6.62 8.60
CA GLU A 206 -41.15 6.80 7.14
C GLU A 206 -39.91 7.66 6.79
N LEU A 207 -39.58 8.60 7.67
CA LEU A 207 -38.34 9.38 7.53
C LEU A 207 -37.07 8.52 7.78
N LEU A 208 -37.12 7.57 8.71
CA LEU A 208 -36.01 6.66 9.01
C LEU A 208 -35.83 5.61 7.91
N GLU A 209 -36.91 5.09 7.35
CA GLU A 209 -36.94 4.14 6.24
C GLU A 209 -36.30 4.77 4.97
N ARG A 210 -36.72 5.98 4.58
CA ARG A 210 -36.10 6.71 3.46
C ARG A 210 -34.62 7.01 3.69
N ARG A 211 -34.19 7.21 4.94
CA ARG A 211 -32.77 7.40 5.25
C ARG A 211 -31.98 6.09 5.19
N ALA A 212 -32.58 4.97 5.54
CA ALA A 212 -31.98 3.65 5.40
C ALA A 212 -31.79 3.27 3.94
N ASP A 213 -32.85 3.44 3.12
CA ASP A 213 -32.82 3.17 1.67
C ASP A 213 -31.78 4.05 0.95
N PHE A 214 -31.66 5.32 1.35
CA PHE A 214 -30.65 6.22 0.79
C PHE A 214 -29.21 5.80 1.18
N ALA A 215 -29.01 5.32 2.41
CA ALA A 215 -27.71 4.82 2.85
C ALA A 215 -27.34 3.49 2.16
N GLU A 216 -28.32 2.62 1.93
CA GLU A 216 -28.17 1.35 1.22
C GLU A 216 -27.85 1.58 -0.26
N GLY A 217 -28.60 2.46 -0.94
CA GLY A 217 -28.31 2.84 -2.33
C GLY A 217 -26.94 3.52 -2.50
N ARG A 218 -26.48 4.25 -1.49
CA ARG A 218 -25.13 4.84 -1.49
C ARG A 218 -24.04 3.78 -1.26
N ALA A 219 -24.29 2.78 -0.39
CA ALA A 219 -23.36 1.69 -0.16
C ALA A 219 -23.25 0.79 -1.40
N ASP A 220 -24.36 0.53 -2.08
CA ASP A 220 -24.39 -0.23 -3.32
C ASP A 220 -23.68 0.51 -4.47
N ALA A 221 -23.87 1.82 -4.57
CA ALA A 221 -23.17 2.66 -5.54
C ALA A 221 -21.63 2.69 -5.28
N LEU A 222 -21.21 2.70 -4.02
CA LEU A 222 -19.80 2.59 -3.64
C LEU A 222 -19.23 1.19 -3.90
N ALA A 223 -20.04 0.15 -3.74
CA ALA A 223 -19.64 -1.23 -4.04
C ALA A 223 -19.48 -1.46 -5.56
N LEU A 224 -20.31 -0.80 -6.38
CA LEU A 224 -20.22 -0.83 -7.85
C LEU A 224 -19.06 0.02 -8.40
N ALA A 225 -18.66 1.07 -7.67
CA ALA A 225 -17.57 1.98 -8.06
C ALA A 225 -16.21 1.59 -7.43
N GLY A 226 -16.15 0.46 -6.73
CA GLY A 226 -14.94 0.03 -6.01
C GLY A 226 -13.78 -0.24 -6.95
N PRO A 227 -12.57 0.24 -6.63
CA PRO A 227 -11.36 -0.17 -7.33
C PRO A 227 -11.20 -1.69 -7.22
N LYS A 228 -10.51 -2.30 -8.21
CA LYS A 228 -10.16 -3.72 -8.22
C LYS A 228 -9.79 -4.19 -6.82
N SER A 229 -10.20 -5.37 -6.44
CA SER A 229 -9.87 -5.89 -5.11
C SER A 229 -8.36 -6.00 -4.95
N LEU A 230 -7.83 -5.81 -3.74
CA LEU A 230 -6.40 -5.97 -3.47
C LEU A 230 -5.92 -7.37 -3.87
N GLU A 231 -6.80 -8.38 -3.77
CA GLU A 231 -6.54 -9.74 -4.21
C GLU A 231 -6.36 -9.83 -5.74
N GLU A 232 -7.16 -9.07 -6.51
CA GLU A 232 -7.01 -8.97 -7.96
C GLU A 232 -5.74 -8.21 -8.35
N GLU A 233 -5.39 -7.12 -7.64
CA GLU A 233 -4.14 -6.40 -7.86
C GLU A 233 -2.91 -7.26 -7.50
N ILE A 234 -2.96 -7.99 -6.40
CA ILE A 234 -1.89 -8.93 -5.99
C ILE A 234 -1.80 -10.10 -6.96
N ALA A 235 -2.93 -10.61 -7.47
CA ALA A 235 -2.95 -11.67 -8.48
C ALA A 235 -2.37 -11.18 -9.82
N GLU A 236 -2.72 -9.96 -10.27
CA GLU A 236 -2.10 -9.34 -11.46
C GLU A 236 -0.60 -9.11 -11.28
N LEU A 237 -0.15 -8.75 -10.07
CA LEU A 237 1.26 -8.58 -9.75
C LEU A 237 2.04 -9.90 -9.77
N LYS A 238 1.47 -10.96 -9.20
CA LYS A 238 2.04 -12.31 -9.24
C LYS A 238 2.07 -12.86 -10.67
N ALA A 239 1.02 -12.61 -11.45
CA ALA A 239 0.96 -13.00 -12.85
C ALA A 239 2.02 -12.24 -13.69
N ALA A 240 2.23 -10.95 -13.44
CA ALA A 240 3.28 -10.18 -14.11
C ALA A 240 4.68 -10.69 -13.74
N GLU A 241 4.96 -11.03 -12.49
CA GLU A 241 6.24 -11.62 -12.05
C GLU A 241 6.50 -12.99 -12.70
N THR A 242 5.46 -13.84 -12.83
CA THR A 242 5.62 -15.15 -13.51
C THR A 242 5.87 -14.99 -15.00
N VAL A 243 5.22 -14.04 -15.67
CA VAL A 243 5.43 -13.73 -17.09
C VAL A 243 6.84 -13.16 -17.31
N ASP A 244 7.31 -12.28 -16.44
CA ASP A 244 8.66 -11.72 -16.52
C ASP A 244 9.73 -12.82 -16.30
N ALA A 245 9.50 -13.74 -15.36
CA ALA A 245 10.40 -14.88 -15.14
C ALA A 245 10.42 -15.84 -16.33
N GLU A 246 9.29 -16.12 -16.96
CA GLU A 246 9.22 -16.92 -18.19
C GLU A 246 9.88 -16.22 -19.37
N LEU A 247 9.72 -14.90 -19.48
CA LEU A 247 10.35 -14.09 -20.50
C LEU A 247 11.89 -14.14 -20.39
N GLU A 248 12.41 -14.00 -19.17
CA GLU A 248 13.85 -14.09 -18.92
C GLU A 248 14.39 -15.53 -19.16
N ALA A 249 13.64 -16.54 -18.76
CA ALA A 249 13.98 -17.94 -19.05
C ALA A 249 14.01 -18.21 -20.57
N MET A 250 13.06 -17.65 -21.33
CA MET A 250 13.06 -17.77 -22.80
C MET A 250 14.22 -17.01 -23.45
N LYS A 251 14.55 -15.81 -22.95
CA LYS A 251 15.73 -15.07 -23.43
C LYS A 251 17.02 -15.82 -23.15
N ALA A 252 17.18 -16.39 -21.96
CA ALA A 252 18.34 -17.22 -21.63
C ALA A 252 18.43 -18.48 -22.49
N ALA A 253 17.31 -19.14 -22.77
CA ALA A 253 17.25 -20.29 -23.65
C ALA A 253 17.58 -19.95 -25.14
N LEU A 254 17.19 -18.76 -25.59
CA LEU A 254 17.55 -18.25 -26.92
C LEU A 254 19.04 -17.87 -27.02
N ALA A 255 19.59 -17.26 -25.95
CA ALA A 255 21.01 -16.93 -25.88
C ALA A 255 21.92 -18.19 -25.83
N ALA A 256 21.42 -19.29 -25.24
CA ALA A 256 22.15 -20.56 -25.20
C ALA A 256 22.06 -21.35 -26.50
N LYS A 257 21.22 -20.95 -27.48
CA LYS A 257 21.03 -21.59 -28.78
C LYS A 257 21.81 -20.91 -29.93
N ASN A 258 22.39 -19.73 -29.68
CA ASN A 258 23.29 -19.01 -30.59
C ASN A 258 24.73 -19.09 -30.07
#